data_d7620621d5a461f9a8c1bbfd8f60667f
#
_entry.id   d7620621d5a461f9a8c1bbfd8f60667f
#
_cell.length_a   1.000
_cell.length_b   1.000
_cell.length_c   1.000
_cell.angle_alpha   90.00
_cell.angle_beta   90.00
_cell.angle_gamma   90.00
#
_symmetry.space_group_name_H-M   'P 1'
#
loop_
_entity.id
_entity.type
_entity.pdbx_description
1 polymer ?
#
loop_
_entity_poly.entity_id
_entity_poly.type
_entity_poly.pdbx_seq_one_letter_code
_entity_poly.pdbx_strand_id
1 'polypeptide(L)'
;MTPSLGLAALTVLDTAPMQHVDLAEKHGFDTIGIRLMPAAPGTTAYPLHEDKQGLNELVRRLDDSPVEIFDLEIIRLAADFDPADYVPLLEAGAQLGAKAVLVGGDDRDRARLTDSYARLAELCANYGIVASLEFMPWTAVPDARAAIEIVSAADGPARSVLVDALHTDRSATTLEDLASIPREWLHYAQMCDGSIPAPTEDAELIRQAREERLVPGTGGIALADIWSSLPAGLPVSIELPNEPLRQAVGTDAWLERLVEATREVLA
;
A
#
# COMPACT_ATOMS: atom_id res chain seq x y z
N MET A 1 20.29 -0.15 -9.70
CA MET A 1 20.12 0.71 -8.50
C MET A 1 19.26 -0.08 -7.54
N THR A 2 19.62 -0.10 -6.26
CA THR A 2 18.82 -0.75 -5.22
C THR A 2 17.52 0.05 -5.07
N PRO A 3 16.33 -0.59 -5.08
CA PRO A 3 15.08 0.09 -4.84
C PRO A 3 15.03 0.73 -3.45
N SER A 4 14.30 1.83 -3.32
CA SER A 4 13.98 2.40 -2.01
C SER A 4 13.04 1.46 -1.25
N LEU A 5 13.27 1.31 0.06
CA LEU A 5 12.45 0.48 0.94
C LEU A 5 11.51 1.32 1.78
N GLY A 6 10.23 0.96 1.77
CA GLY A 6 9.19 1.53 2.61
C GLY A 6 8.67 0.54 3.65
N LEU A 7 8.17 1.06 4.76
CA LEU A 7 7.45 0.33 5.79
C LEU A 7 5.98 0.75 5.77
N ALA A 8 5.10 -0.16 5.30
CA ALA A 8 3.67 0.09 5.22
C ALA A 8 3.03 0.23 6.61
N ALA A 9 1.99 1.06 6.73
CA ALA A 9 1.30 1.27 8.01
C ALA A 9 0.75 -0.05 8.58
N LEU A 10 0.22 -0.93 7.74
CA LEU A 10 -0.37 -2.18 8.18
C LEU A 10 0.64 -3.13 8.86
N THR A 11 1.94 -3.02 8.55
CA THR A 11 3.00 -3.86 9.14
C THR A 11 3.20 -3.61 10.63
N VAL A 12 2.97 -2.36 11.07
CA VAL A 12 3.13 -1.90 12.47
C VAL A 12 1.97 -0.98 12.88
N LEU A 13 0.74 -1.37 12.54
CA LEU A 13 -0.45 -0.51 12.63
C LEU A 13 -0.76 0.01 14.04
N ASP A 14 -0.31 -0.65 15.09
CA ASP A 14 -0.41 -0.21 16.48
C ASP A 14 0.61 0.87 16.87
N THR A 15 1.51 1.22 15.94
CA THR A 15 2.57 2.24 16.16
C THR A 15 2.08 3.60 15.64
N ALA A 16 2.08 4.60 16.50
CA ALA A 16 1.69 5.97 16.12
C ALA A 16 2.67 6.57 15.09
N PRO A 17 2.24 7.50 14.20
CA PRO A 17 3.06 8.01 13.10
C PRO A 17 4.42 8.56 13.50
N MET A 18 4.54 9.26 14.63
CA MET A 18 5.82 9.75 15.15
C MET A 18 6.80 8.60 15.43
N GLN A 19 6.32 7.56 16.12
CA GLN A 19 7.12 6.38 16.43
C GLN A 19 7.41 5.54 15.18
N HIS A 20 6.51 5.55 14.19
CA HIS A 20 6.71 4.87 12.91
C HIS A 20 7.90 5.50 12.16
N VAL A 21 8.03 6.84 12.15
CA VAL A 21 9.23 7.52 11.62
C VAL A 21 10.49 7.08 12.37
N ASP A 22 10.44 7.02 13.72
CA ASP A 22 11.59 6.60 14.54
C ASP A 22 12.03 5.16 14.22
N LEU A 23 11.07 4.23 14.06
CA LEU A 23 11.35 2.85 13.67
C LEU A 23 11.94 2.76 12.26
N ALA A 24 11.36 3.48 11.31
CA ALA A 24 11.84 3.48 9.93
C ALA A 24 13.28 4.00 9.83
N GLU A 25 13.58 5.13 10.48
CA GLU A 25 14.91 5.70 10.52
C GLU A 25 15.93 4.74 11.18
N LYS A 26 15.55 4.15 12.32
CA LYS A 26 16.39 3.19 13.05
C LYS A 26 16.77 1.97 12.22
N HIS A 27 15.83 1.44 11.43
CA HIS A 27 16.01 0.20 10.67
C HIS A 27 16.36 0.43 9.20
N GLY A 28 16.58 1.68 8.78
CA GLY A 28 17.08 2.01 7.45
C GLY A 28 16.04 1.83 6.34
N PHE A 29 14.77 2.13 6.64
CA PHE A 29 13.75 2.38 5.63
C PHE A 29 13.87 3.81 5.11
N ASP A 30 13.61 3.98 3.81
CA ASP A 30 13.62 5.29 3.16
C ASP A 30 12.26 6.00 3.30
N THR A 31 11.18 5.20 3.38
CA THR A 31 9.81 5.75 3.39
C THR A 31 8.89 4.98 4.34
N ILE A 32 7.77 5.60 4.70
CA ILE A 32 6.67 4.93 5.44
C ILE A 32 5.32 5.18 4.76
N GLY A 33 4.40 4.24 4.94
CA GLY A 33 2.97 4.46 4.76
C GLY A 33 2.33 4.87 6.08
N ILE A 34 1.27 5.68 6.07
CA ILE A 34 0.53 6.05 7.28
C ILE A 34 -0.96 5.91 7.10
N ARG A 35 -1.67 5.63 8.20
CA ARG A 35 -3.13 5.48 8.18
C ARG A 35 -3.79 6.60 8.97
N LEU A 36 -4.30 7.62 8.25
CA LEU A 36 -4.97 8.78 8.83
C LEU A 36 -6.48 8.60 8.99
N MET A 37 -7.10 7.71 8.20
CA MET A 37 -8.52 7.35 8.29
C MET A 37 -8.70 5.84 8.49
N PRO A 38 -9.73 5.40 9.23
CA PRO A 38 -9.97 3.97 9.43
C PRO A 38 -10.34 3.29 8.10
N ALA A 39 -9.71 2.14 7.82
CA ALA A 39 -10.00 1.32 6.64
C ALA A 39 -11.42 0.69 6.66
N ALA A 40 -11.99 0.57 7.85
CA ALA A 40 -13.37 0.15 8.13
C ALA A 40 -13.78 0.70 9.50
N PRO A 41 -15.09 0.80 9.80
CA PRO A 41 -15.55 1.28 11.09
C PRO A 41 -14.91 0.54 12.27
N GLY A 42 -14.31 1.28 13.21
CA GLY A 42 -13.68 0.74 14.42
C GLY A 42 -12.26 0.18 14.23
N THR A 43 -11.66 0.28 13.05
CA THR A 43 -10.26 -0.09 12.84
C THR A 43 -9.30 1.04 13.23
N THR A 44 -8.05 0.68 13.56
CA THR A 44 -7.02 1.63 13.96
C THR A 44 -6.71 2.63 12.86
N ALA A 45 -6.66 3.91 13.24
CA ALA A 45 -6.17 5.02 12.45
C ALA A 45 -5.67 6.15 13.37
N TYR A 46 -4.90 7.07 12.81
CA TYR A 46 -4.35 8.23 13.51
C TYR A 46 -4.82 9.50 12.78
N PRO A 47 -5.92 10.12 13.19
CA PRO A 47 -6.63 11.14 12.41
C PRO A 47 -5.94 12.51 12.45
N LEU A 48 -4.70 12.60 12.00
CA LEU A 48 -3.94 13.85 11.96
C LEU A 48 -4.56 14.92 11.03
N HIS A 49 -5.42 14.52 10.10
CA HIS A 49 -6.22 15.46 9.29
C HIS A 49 -7.24 16.25 10.12
N GLU A 50 -7.58 15.79 11.33
CA GLU A 50 -8.43 16.47 12.31
C GLU A 50 -7.62 17.13 13.43
N ASP A 51 -6.34 16.78 13.58
CA ASP A 51 -5.42 17.29 14.63
C ASP A 51 -4.28 18.12 14.01
N LYS A 52 -4.52 19.43 13.87
CA LYS A 52 -3.51 20.36 13.34
C LYS A 52 -2.22 20.41 14.15
N GLN A 53 -2.29 20.21 15.45
CA GLN A 53 -1.08 20.24 16.29
C GLN A 53 -0.25 19.00 16.02
N GLY A 54 -0.84 17.81 16.08
CA GLY A 54 -0.16 16.54 15.80
C GLY A 54 0.38 16.49 14.37
N LEU A 55 -0.38 17.01 13.39
CA LEU A 55 0.08 17.12 11.98
C LEU A 55 1.35 17.99 11.89
N ASN A 56 1.36 19.17 12.48
CA ASN A 56 2.53 20.06 12.47
C ASN A 56 3.73 19.49 13.24
N GLU A 57 3.49 18.69 14.28
CA GLU A 57 4.55 17.98 15.00
C GLU A 57 5.18 16.90 14.12
N LEU A 58 4.37 16.14 13.39
CA LEU A 58 4.87 15.14 12.46
C LEU A 58 5.62 15.77 11.28
N VAL A 59 5.13 16.88 10.69
CA VAL A 59 5.87 17.63 9.65
C VAL A 59 7.27 18.00 10.13
N ARG A 60 7.39 18.61 11.34
CA ARG A 60 8.70 18.97 11.91
C ARG A 60 9.60 17.75 12.16
N ARG A 61 9.01 16.63 12.59
CA ARG A 61 9.77 15.39 12.77
C ARG A 61 10.33 14.86 11.45
N LEU A 62 9.54 14.96 10.36
CA LEU A 62 9.97 14.57 9.02
C LEU A 62 11.05 15.52 8.46
N ASP A 63 10.96 16.83 8.73
CA ASP A 63 12.00 17.80 8.32
C ASP A 63 13.37 17.46 8.92
N ASP A 64 13.39 16.83 10.10
CA ASP A 64 14.61 16.41 10.80
C ASP A 64 14.99 14.93 10.52
N SER A 65 14.34 14.24 9.56
CA SER A 65 14.53 12.82 9.25
C SER A 65 14.85 12.59 7.77
N PRO A 66 15.63 11.57 7.43
CA PRO A 66 15.76 11.13 6.04
C PRO A 66 14.53 10.36 5.53
N VAL A 67 13.57 10.01 6.41
CA VAL A 67 12.38 9.23 6.07
C VAL A 67 11.30 10.12 5.49
N GLU A 68 10.69 9.69 4.38
CA GLU A 68 9.56 10.40 3.75
C GLU A 68 8.25 9.61 3.93
N ILE A 69 7.11 10.31 3.83
CA ILE A 69 5.81 9.64 3.68
C ILE A 69 5.64 9.24 2.22
N PHE A 70 5.48 7.95 1.96
CA PHE A 70 5.19 7.47 0.61
C PHE A 70 3.70 7.45 0.35
N ASP A 71 2.93 6.71 1.15
CA ASP A 71 1.50 6.55 0.90
C ASP A 71 0.62 6.77 2.14
N LEU A 72 -0.63 7.07 1.83
CA LEU A 72 -1.73 7.11 2.78
C LEU A 72 -2.56 5.84 2.61
N GLU A 73 -2.82 5.10 3.68
CA GLU A 73 -3.67 3.91 3.67
C GLU A 73 -5.02 4.24 4.32
N ILE A 74 -6.16 3.93 3.78
CA ILE A 74 -6.57 3.47 2.46
C ILE A 74 -7.91 4.16 2.13
N ILE A 75 -8.13 4.55 0.89
CA ILE A 75 -9.43 5.00 0.42
C ILE A 75 -10.17 3.82 -0.21
N ARG A 76 -11.43 3.59 0.22
CA ARG A 76 -12.26 2.52 -0.32
C ARG A 76 -13.38 3.09 -1.19
N LEU A 77 -13.38 2.66 -2.46
CA LEU A 77 -14.41 3.08 -3.43
C LEU A 77 -15.64 2.18 -3.28
N ALA A 78 -16.52 2.55 -2.36
CA ALA A 78 -17.82 1.92 -2.15
C ALA A 78 -18.91 2.59 -3.01
N ALA A 79 -20.14 2.07 -2.96
CA ALA A 79 -21.25 2.57 -3.77
C ALA A 79 -21.68 4.01 -3.42
N ASP A 80 -21.39 4.46 -2.22
CA ASP A 80 -21.69 5.79 -1.66
C ASP A 80 -20.47 6.72 -1.64
N PHE A 81 -19.39 6.36 -2.36
CA PHE A 81 -18.16 7.15 -2.41
C PHE A 81 -18.42 8.57 -2.92
N ASP A 82 -17.97 9.55 -2.13
CA ASP A 82 -17.87 10.96 -2.55
C ASP A 82 -16.42 11.44 -2.36
N PRO A 83 -15.72 11.90 -3.43
CA PRO A 83 -14.35 12.39 -3.31
C PRO A 83 -14.23 13.59 -2.36
N ALA A 84 -15.29 14.37 -2.13
CA ALA A 84 -15.27 15.51 -1.22
C ALA A 84 -14.98 15.11 0.24
N ASP A 85 -15.35 13.90 0.64
CA ASP A 85 -15.11 13.38 1.99
C ASP A 85 -13.60 13.14 2.28
N TYR A 86 -12.78 13.03 1.23
CA TYR A 86 -11.34 12.75 1.32
C TYR A 86 -10.46 13.99 1.15
N VAL A 87 -11.05 15.18 0.92
CA VAL A 87 -10.28 16.44 0.84
C VAL A 87 -9.42 16.68 2.07
N PRO A 88 -9.91 16.55 3.33
CA PRO A 88 -9.06 16.77 4.50
C PRO A 88 -7.90 15.77 4.61
N LEU A 89 -8.11 14.51 4.19
CA LEU A 89 -7.06 13.49 4.14
C LEU A 89 -5.94 13.89 3.15
N LEU A 90 -6.33 14.30 1.94
CA LEU A 90 -5.38 14.66 0.88
C LEU A 90 -4.66 15.97 1.19
N GLU A 91 -5.31 16.93 1.85
CA GLU A 91 -4.67 18.15 2.35
C GLU A 91 -3.60 17.84 3.40
N ALA A 92 -3.91 16.97 4.36
CA ALA A 92 -2.93 16.52 5.36
C ALA A 92 -1.79 15.72 4.70
N GLY A 93 -2.13 14.83 3.76
CA GLY A 93 -1.14 14.07 2.99
C GLY A 93 -0.18 14.96 2.21
N ALA A 94 -0.69 16.00 1.54
CA ALA A 94 0.13 16.96 0.82
C ALA A 94 1.07 17.75 1.75
N GLN A 95 0.60 18.15 2.95
CA GLN A 95 1.44 18.79 3.96
C GLN A 95 2.55 17.87 4.47
N LEU A 96 2.30 16.57 4.54
CA LEU A 96 3.28 15.54 4.93
C LEU A 96 4.18 15.10 3.76
N GLY A 97 3.94 15.59 2.55
CA GLY A 97 4.71 15.24 1.35
C GLY A 97 4.42 13.84 0.80
N ALA A 98 3.25 13.26 1.13
CA ALA A 98 2.83 11.95 0.62
C ALA A 98 2.82 11.93 -0.92
N LYS A 99 3.27 10.81 -1.50
CA LYS A 99 3.39 10.62 -2.95
C LYS A 99 2.17 9.88 -3.53
N ALA A 100 1.56 9.01 -2.74
CA ALA A 100 0.46 8.16 -3.17
C ALA A 100 -0.63 8.03 -2.12
N VAL A 101 -1.81 7.59 -2.53
CA VAL A 101 -2.84 7.04 -1.66
C VAL A 101 -3.22 5.66 -2.17
N LEU A 102 -3.24 4.66 -1.29
CA LEU A 102 -3.70 3.32 -1.58
C LEU A 102 -5.23 3.32 -1.74
N VAL A 103 -5.73 2.69 -2.81
CA VAL A 103 -7.15 2.69 -3.17
C VAL A 103 -7.66 1.26 -3.35
N GLY A 104 -8.72 0.89 -2.62
CA GLY A 104 -9.43 -0.37 -2.80
C GLY A 104 -10.76 -0.18 -3.49
N GLY A 105 -11.11 -1.07 -4.44
CA GLY A 105 -12.37 -1.01 -5.20
C GLY A 105 -13.40 -1.99 -4.67
N ASP A 106 -14.44 -1.53 -3.96
CA ASP A 106 -15.48 -2.37 -3.36
C ASP A 106 -16.82 -2.34 -4.11
N ASP A 107 -17.06 -1.30 -4.90
CA ASP A 107 -18.33 -1.15 -5.61
C ASP A 107 -18.46 -2.19 -6.73
N ARG A 108 -19.48 -3.04 -6.62
CA ARG A 108 -19.78 -4.08 -7.62
C ARG A 108 -20.38 -3.52 -8.92
N ASP A 109 -20.83 -2.28 -8.94
CA ASP A 109 -21.21 -1.58 -10.18
C ASP A 109 -19.95 -1.05 -10.87
N ARG A 110 -19.53 -1.78 -11.93
CA ARG A 110 -18.30 -1.48 -12.65
C ARG A 110 -18.23 -0.07 -13.21
N ALA A 111 -19.34 0.45 -13.73
CA ALA A 111 -19.36 1.78 -14.33
C ALA A 111 -19.19 2.86 -13.24
N ARG A 112 -19.90 2.72 -12.11
CA ARG A 112 -19.78 3.65 -10.98
C ARG A 112 -18.40 3.56 -10.32
N LEU A 113 -17.84 2.35 -10.15
CA LEU A 113 -16.48 2.17 -9.63
C LEU A 113 -15.44 2.89 -10.51
N THR A 114 -15.56 2.76 -11.83
CA THR A 114 -14.65 3.39 -12.78
C THR A 114 -14.77 4.92 -12.73
N ASP A 115 -15.99 5.47 -12.66
CA ASP A 115 -16.23 6.91 -12.49
C ASP A 115 -15.67 7.41 -11.15
N SER A 116 -15.91 6.68 -10.06
CA SER A 116 -15.41 7.01 -8.72
C SER A 116 -13.87 7.06 -8.70
N TYR A 117 -13.21 6.08 -9.32
CA TYR A 117 -11.75 6.09 -9.42
C TYR A 117 -11.23 7.29 -10.24
N ALA A 118 -11.86 7.59 -11.38
CA ALA A 118 -11.45 8.73 -12.22
C ALA A 118 -11.58 10.05 -11.46
N ARG A 119 -12.70 10.26 -10.75
CA ARG A 119 -12.93 11.44 -9.91
C ARG A 119 -11.94 11.54 -8.76
N LEU A 120 -11.57 10.42 -8.13
CA LEU A 120 -10.55 10.41 -7.09
C LEU A 120 -9.18 10.76 -7.66
N ALA A 121 -8.78 10.17 -8.79
CA ALA A 121 -7.50 10.46 -9.44
C ALA A 121 -7.37 11.95 -9.83
N GLU A 122 -8.46 12.55 -10.36
CA GLU A 122 -8.51 13.98 -10.65
C GLU A 122 -8.35 14.83 -9.38
N LEU A 123 -9.02 14.45 -8.28
CA LEU A 123 -8.86 15.12 -7.00
C LEU A 123 -7.43 15.00 -6.46
N CYS A 124 -6.86 13.81 -6.47
CA CYS A 124 -5.49 13.54 -6.01
C CYS A 124 -4.45 14.37 -6.77
N ALA A 125 -4.66 14.60 -8.08
CA ALA A 125 -3.76 15.43 -8.90
C ALA A 125 -3.62 16.86 -8.36
N ASN A 126 -4.66 17.42 -7.75
CA ASN A 126 -4.63 18.77 -7.17
C ASN A 126 -3.70 18.86 -5.94
N TYR A 127 -3.40 17.72 -5.33
CA TYR A 127 -2.54 17.61 -4.14
C TYR A 127 -1.15 17.03 -4.46
N GLY A 128 -0.87 16.72 -5.73
CA GLY A 128 0.38 16.06 -6.13
C GLY A 128 0.50 14.61 -5.65
N ILE A 129 -0.62 13.97 -5.33
CA ILE A 129 -0.73 12.60 -4.82
C ILE A 129 -1.26 11.70 -5.94
N VAL A 130 -0.78 10.45 -6.02
CA VAL A 130 -1.22 9.47 -7.02
C VAL A 130 -2.22 8.49 -6.39
N ALA A 131 -3.35 8.25 -7.07
CA ALA A 131 -4.35 7.28 -6.66
C ALA A 131 -3.92 5.87 -7.11
N SER A 132 -3.35 5.08 -6.21
CA SER A 132 -2.80 3.73 -6.50
C SER A 132 -3.85 2.66 -6.25
N LEU A 133 -4.53 2.22 -7.34
CA LEU A 133 -5.58 1.20 -7.28
C LEU A 133 -4.96 -0.18 -7.07
N GLU A 134 -5.24 -0.76 -5.90
CA GLU A 134 -4.83 -2.12 -5.54
C GLU A 134 -5.89 -3.13 -5.96
N PHE A 135 -5.46 -4.18 -6.67
CA PHE A 135 -6.33 -5.32 -6.92
C PHE A 135 -6.22 -6.34 -5.78
N MET A 136 -7.37 -6.82 -5.32
CA MET A 136 -7.50 -7.79 -4.23
C MET A 136 -8.56 -8.83 -4.60
N PRO A 137 -8.28 -10.16 -4.53
CA PRO A 137 -9.15 -11.22 -5.08
C PRO A 137 -10.62 -11.17 -4.65
N TRP A 138 -10.89 -10.72 -3.43
CA TRP A 138 -12.24 -10.67 -2.84
C TRP A 138 -13.01 -9.37 -3.12
N THR A 139 -12.41 -8.42 -3.82
CA THR A 139 -13.01 -7.10 -4.09
C THR A 139 -13.67 -7.03 -5.48
N ALA A 140 -14.14 -5.86 -5.89
CA ALA A 140 -14.64 -5.61 -7.24
C ALA A 140 -13.51 -5.40 -8.25
N VAL A 141 -12.25 -5.35 -7.79
CA VAL A 141 -11.02 -5.29 -8.59
C VAL A 141 -10.19 -6.55 -8.28
N PRO A 142 -10.58 -7.73 -8.79
CA PRO A 142 -10.03 -8.99 -8.32
C PRO A 142 -8.62 -9.33 -8.83
N ASP A 143 -8.16 -8.69 -9.90
CA ASP A 143 -6.89 -8.98 -10.56
C ASP A 143 -6.33 -7.76 -11.30
N ALA A 144 -5.09 -7.89 -11.81
CA ALA A 144 -4.41 -6.81 -12.52
C ALA A 144 -5.15 -6.34 -13.78
N ARG A 145 -5.82 -7.23 -14.52
CA ARG A 145 -6.61 -6.84 -15.72
C ARG A 145 -7.74 -5.91 -15.33
N ALA A 146 -8.46 -6.26 -14.26
CA ALA A 146 -9.53 -5.42 -13.74
C ALA A 146 -9.02 -4.03 -13.30
N ALA A 147 -7.84 -3.97 -12.64
CA ALA A 147 -7.21 -2.72 -12.27
C ALA A 147 -6.80 -1.88 -13.50
N ILE A 148 -6.16 -2.50 -14.48
CA ILE A 148 -5.75 -1.85 -15.74
C ILE A 148 -6.96 -1.24 -16.46
N GLU A 149 -8.08 -1.98 -16.57
CA GLU A 149 -9.31 -1.48 -17.22
C GLU A 149 -9.86 -0.24 -16.52
N ILE A 150 -9.93 -0.23 -15.18
CA ILE A 150 -10.42 0.92 -14.41
C ILE A 150 -9.48 2.11 -14.54
N VAL A 151 -8.18 1.89 -14.33
CA VAL A 151 -7.16 2.94 -14.38
C VAL A 151 -7.06 3.57 -15.77
N SER A 152 -7.27 2.78 -16.83
CA SER A 152 -7.24 3.27 -18.22
C SER A 152 -8.35 4.28 -18.54
N ALA A 153 -9.46 4.24 -17.80
CA ALA A 153 -10.58 5.16 -17.99
C ALA A 153 -10.38 6.53 -17.31
N ALA A 154 -9.40 6.65 -16.42
CA ALA A 154 -9.04 7.94 -15.82
C ALA A 154 -8.03 8.69 -16.68
N ASP A 155 -8.17 10.03 -16.72
CA ASP A 155 -7.23 10.91 -17.38
C ASP A 155 -6.17 11.45 -16.41
N GLY A 156 -5.05 11.95 -16.96
CA GLY A 156 -4.02 12.65 -16.18
C GLY A 156 -2.98 11.75 -15.51
N PRO A 157 -2.00 12.36 -14.82
CA PRO A 157 -0.82 11.67 -14.29
C PRO A 157 -1.03 11.00 -12.93
N ALA A 158 -2.11 11.33 -12.22
CA ALA A 158 -2.34 10.85 -10.84
C ALA A 158 -3.02 9.47 -10.76
N ARG A 159 -3.02 8.71 -11.85
CA ARG A 159 -3.56 7.35 -11.94
C ARG A 159 -2.45 6.31 -11.81
N SER A 160 -2.73 5.23 -11.09
CA SER A 160 -1.73 4.18 -10.83
C SER A 160 -2.38 2.84 -10.51
N VAL A 161 -1.65 1.76 -10.79
CA VAL A 161 -1.95 0.41 -10.30
C VAL A 161 -0.93 0.08 -9.20
N LEU A 162 -1.40 -0.41 -8.07
CA LEU A 162 -0.55 -0.97 -7.03
C LEU A 162 -0.49 -2.49 -7.17
N VAL A 163 0.73 -3.00 -7.25
CA VAL A 163 1.00 -4.44 -7.28
C VAL A 163 1.46 -4.89 -5.90
N ASP A 164 0.64 -5.67 -5.22
CA ASP A 164 0.99 -6.38 -3.99
C ASP A 164 1.32 -7.84 -4.33
N ALA A 165 2.43 -8.36 -3.79
CA ALA A 165 2.91 -9.72 -4.07
C ALA A 165 1.92 -10.79 -3.64
N LEU A 166 1.27 -10.63 -2.46
CA LEU A 166 0.26 -11.58 -1.99
C LEU A 166 -0.97 -11.58 -2.90
N HIS A 167 -1.49 -10.40 -3.23
CA HIS A 167 -2.67 -10.29 -4.07
C HIS A 167 -2.42 -10.76 -5.50
N THR A 168 -1.21 -10.58 -6.01
CA THR A 168 -0.78 -11.13 -7.29
C THR A 168 -0.88 -12.66 -7.29
N ASP A 169 -0.30 -13.33 -6.29
CA ASP A 169 -0.30 -14.78 -6.20
C ASP A 169 -1.69 -15.37 -5.90
N ARG A 170 -2.53 -14.65 -5.15
CA ARG A 170 -3.87 -15.09 -4.73
C ARG A 170 -4.97 -14.79 -5.75
N SER A 171 -4.65 -14.11 -6.84
CA SER A 171 -5.59 -13.72 -7.90
C SER A 171 -5.37 -14.51 -9.19
N ALA A 172 -6.17 -14.21 -10.23
CA ALA A 172 -5.95 -14.72 -11.57
C ALA A 172 -4.88 -13.96 -12.36
N THR A 173 -4.12 -13.07 -11.71
CA THR A 173 -3.07 -12.26 -12.33
C THR A 173 -1.92 -13.13 -12.81
N THR A 174 -1.50 -12.94 -14.03
CA THR A 174 -0.33 -13.59 -14.63
C THR A 174 0.85 -12.62 -14.69
N LEU A 175 2.07 -13.15 -14.86
CA LEU A 175 3.26 -12.29 -15.08
C LEU A 175 3.14 -11.45 -16.36
N GLU A 176 2.42 -11.95 -17.37
CA GLU A 176 2.12 -11.19 -18.60
C GLU A 176 1.19 -10.00 -18.30
N ASP A 177 0.21 -10.18 -17.42
CA ASP A 177 -0.66 -9.09 -16.99
C ASP A 177 0.14 -8.00 -16.26
N LEU A 178 1.06 -8.37 -15.35
CA LEU A 178 1.95 -7.43 -14.69
C LEU A 178 2.83 -6.66 -15.69
N ALA A 179 3.43 -7.37 -16.64
CA ALA A 179 4.27 -6.78 -17.67
C ALA A 179 3.49 -5.86 -18.64
N SER A 180 2.17 -6.02 -18.73
CA SER A 180 1.28 -5.18 -19.55
C SER A 180 0.90 -3.86 -18.89
N ILE A 181 1.13 -3.68 -17.57
CA ILE A 181 0.85 -2.42 -16.87
C ILE A 181 1.78 -1.33 -17.43
N PRO A 182 1.26 -0.20 -17.94
CA PRO A 182 2.10 0.90 -18.39
C PRO A 182 3.06 1.36 -17.29
N ARG A 183 4.34 1.54 -17.62
CA ARG A 183 5.37 1.90 -16.65
C ARG A 183 5.02 3.15 -15.83
N GLU A 184 4.41 4.13 -16.47
CA GLU A 184 3.96 5.38 -15.86
C GLU A 184 2.80 5.22 -14.86
N TRP A 185 2.19 4.03 -14.78
CA TRP A 185 1.16 3.69 -13.80
C TRP A 185 1.72 2.91 -12.61
N LEU A 186 3.01 2.63 -12.59
CA LEU A 186 3.68 1.92 -11.50
C LEU A 186 4.56 2.90 -10.71
N HIS A 187 4.15 3.25 -9.51
CA HIS A 187 4.86 4.18 -8.63
C HIS A 187 5.57 3.45 -7.49
N TYR A 188 5.01 2.34 -7.02
CA TYR A 188 5.60 1.43 -6.04
C TYR A 188 4.91 0.07 -6.10
N ALA A 189 5.48 -0.92 -5.41
CA ALA A 189 4.88 -2.23 -5.20
C ALA A 189 4.94 -2.61 -3.72
N GLN A 190 4.08 -3.53 -3.29
CA GLN A 190 4.12 -4.08 -1.94
C GLN A 190 4.72 -5.48 -1.91
N MET A 191 5.52 -5.74 -0.88
CA MET A 191 6.27 -6.99 -0.72
C MET A 191 5.92 -7.68 0.59
N CYS A 192 5.58 -8.94 0.48
CA CYS A 192 5.52 -9.93 1.55
C CYS A 192 5.59 -11.32 0.91
N ASP A 193 5.50 -12.36 1.73
CA ASP A 193 5.30 -13.73 1.26
C ASP A 193 4.01 -14.33 1.84
N GLY A 194 3.63 -15.50 1.40
CA GLY A 194 2.43 -16.19 1.82
C GLY A 194 2.59 -17.71 1.84
N SER A 195 1.80 -18.38 2.68
CA SER A 195 1.82 -19.84 2.77
C SER A 195 1.27 -20.50 1.51
N ILE A 196 1.75 -21.70 1.20
CA ILE A 196 1.22 -22.57 0.17
C ILE A 196 0.71 -23.89 0.81
N PRO A 197 -0.39 -24.47 0.29
CA PRO A 197 -1.21 -23.96 -0.81
C PRO A 197 -1.95 -22.66 -0.45
N ALA A 198 -2.27 -21.86 -1.46
CA ALA A 198 -3.08 -20.65 -1.28
C ALA A 198 -4.48 -20.99 -0.73
N PRO A 199 -5.07 -20.19 0.16
CA PRO A 199 -6.47 -20.29 0.51
C PRO A 199 -7.38 -20.09 -0.70
N THR A 200 -8.57 -20.69 -0.67
CA THR A 200 -9.57 -20.56 -1.75
C THR A 200 -10.80 -19.76 -1.34
N GLU A 201 -11.04 -19.65 -0.02
CA GLU A 201 -12.21 -18.96 0.52
C GLU A 201 -11.87 -17.50 0.83
N ASP A 202 -12.74 -16.57 0.44
CA ASP A 202 -12.55 -15.12 0.64
C ASP A 202 -12.21 -14.78 2.09
N ALA A 203 -12.86 -15.41 3.06
CA ALA A 203 -12.60 -15.15 4.47
C ALA A 203 -11.17 -15.48 4.89
N GLU A 204 -10.60 -16.58 4.37
CA GLU A 204 -9.23 -17.00 4.64
C GLU A 204 -8.20 -16.14 3.86
N LEU A 205 -8.52 -15.75 2.62
CA LEU A 205 -7.72 -14.80 1.86
C LEU A 205 -7.60 -13.46 2.59
N ILE A 206 -8.71 -12.93 3.09
CA ILE A 206 -8.77 -11.69 3.88
C ILE A 206 -7.97 -11.83 5.18
N ARG A 207 -8.15 -12.93 5.90
CA ARG A 207 -7.45 -13.19 7.16
C ARG A 207 -5.94 -13.26 6.92
N GLN A 208 -5.50 -14.02 5.92
CA GLN A 208 -4.08 -14.10 5.56
C GLN A 208 -3.50 -12.73 5.21
N ALA A 209 -4.22 -11.95 4.39
CA ALA A 209 -3.76 -10.63 3.96
C ALA A 209 -3.62 -9.63 5.11
N ARG A 210 -4.43 -9.77 6.17
CA ARG A 210 -4.48 -8.82 7.29
C ARG A 210 -3.75 -9.26 8.55
N GLU A 211 -3.41 -10.55 8.69
CA GLU A 211 -2.95 -11.11 9.96
C GLU A 211 -1.82 -12.13 9.83
N GLU A 212 -1.59 -12.72 8.64
CA GLU A 212 -0.71 -13.89 8.50
C GLU A 212 0.19 -13.86 7.26
N ARG A 213 0.60 -12.66 6.85
CA ARG A 213 1.63 -12.56 5.82
C ARG A 213 2.97 -13.07 6.36
N LEU A 214 3.83 -13.57 5.47
CA LEU A 214 5.12 -14.16 5.81
C LEU A 214 6.28 -13.28 5.36
N VAL A 215 7.43 -13.47 6.02
CA VAL A 215 8.69 -12.83 5.65
C VAL A 215 9.07 -13.23 4.21
N PRO A 216 9.46 -12.31 3.34
CA PRO A 216 9.90 -12.63 1.99
C PRO A 216 10.92 -13.78 1.96
N GLY A 217 10.67 -14.76 1.08
CA GLY A 217 11.49 -15.97 0.95
C GLY A 217 11.22 -17.07 1.98
N THR A 218 10.24 -16.89 2.90
CA THR A 218 9.89 -17.95 3.87
C THR A 218 8.55 -18.62 3.57
N GLY A 219 7.83 -18.16 2.57
CA GLY A 219 6.59 -18.75 2.06
C GLY A 219 6.78 -19.47 0.74
N GLY A 220 5.81 -19.35 -0.15
CA GLY A 220 5.84 -20.06 -1.44
C GLY A 220 5.45 -19.20 -2.63
N ILE A 221 5.34 -17.88 -2.46
CA ILE A 221 5.06 -16.96 -3.56
C ILE A 221 6.31 -16.85 -4.45
N ALA A 222 6.13 -16.87 -5.77
CA ALA A 222 7.20 -16.71 -6.74
C ALA A 222 7.68 -15.24 -6.81
N LEU A 223 8.21 -14.72 -5.69
CA LEU A 223 8.55 -13.29 -5.53
C LEU A 223 9.55 -12.79 -6.58
N ALA A 224 10.56 -13.59 -6.91
CA ALA A 224 11.55 -13.22 -7.92
C ALA A 224 10.93 -13.04 -9.31
N ASP A 225 9.96 -13.90 -9.68
CA ASP A 225 9.27 -13.82 -10.97
C ASP A 225 8.35 -12.59 -11.02
N ILE A 226 7.59 -12.34 -9.93
CA ILE A 226 6.75 -11.13 -9.80
C ILE A 226 7.63 -9.89 -9.92
N TRP A 227 8.71 -9.82 -9.14
CA TRP A 227 9.60 -8.66 -9.14
C TRP A 227 10.27 -8.42 -10.49
N SER A 228 10.71 -9.48 -11.16
CA SER A 228 11.33 -9.38 -12.50
C SER A 228 10.36 -8.88 -13.60
N SER A 229 9.05 -8.99 -13.36
CA SER A 229 8.01 -8.48 -14.27
C SER A 229 7.74 -6.98 -14.10
N LEU A 230 8.26 -6.37 -13.02
CA LEU A 230 8.09 -4.96 -12.71
C LEU A 230 9.29 -4.11 -13.16
N PRO A 231 9.15 -2.79 -13.31
CA PRO A 231 10.24 -1.92 -13.70
C PRO A 231 11.40 -1.95 -12.71
N ALA A 232 12.62 -2.06 -13.20
CA ALA A 232 13.81 -2.00 -12.36
C ALA A 232 13.87 -0.69 -11.54
N GLY A 233 14.14 -0.81 -10.25
CA GLY A 233 14.26 0.32 -9.33
C GLY A 233 12.91 0.89 -8.84
N LEU A 234 11.81 0.18 -9.09
CA LEU A 234 10.51 0.53 -8.51
C LEU A 234 10.60 0.51 -6.97
N PRO A 235 10.14 1.55 -6.24
CA PRO A 235 10.07 1.54 -4.78
C PRO A 235 9.28 0.35 -4.26
N VAL A 236 9.71 -0.22 -3.13
CA VAL A 236 9.05 -1.37 -2.48
C VAL A 236 8.61 -0.97 -1.08
N SER A 237 7.32 -1.14 -0.78
CA SER A 237 6.78 -1.03 0.57
C SER A 237 6.59 -2.43 1.17
N ILE A 238 7.17 -2.68 2.32
CA ILE A 238 6.99 -3.95 3.03
C ILE A 238 5.66 -3.91 3.76
N GLU A 239 4.68 -4.68 3.27
CA GLU A 239 3.38 -4.79 3.92
C GLU A 239 3.19 -6.20 4.48
N LEU A 240 3.47 -6.34 5.78
CA LEU A 240 3.52 -7.64 6.42
C LEU A 240 2.89 -7.63 7.83
N PRO A 241 1.53 -7.59 7.90
CA PRO A 241 0.83 -7.76 9.16
C PRO A 241 0.97 -9.21 9.65
N ASN A 242 1.66 -9.39 10.77
CA ASN A 242 1.77 -10.66 11.49
C ASN A 242 2.10 -10.38 12.96
N GLU A 243 1.12 -9.91 13.70
CA GLU A 243 1.28 -9.49 15.08
C GLU A 243 1.81 -10.62 16.01
N PRO A 244 1.30 -11.88 15.92
CA PRO A 244 1.81 -12.96 16.75
C PRO A 244 3.33 -13.20 16.54
N LEU A 245 3.80 -13.15 15.29
CA LEU A 245 5.20 -13.37 14.99
C LEU A 245 6.06 -12.18 15.41
N ARG A 246 5.58 -10.95 15.19
CA ARG A 246 6.23 -9.71 15.64
C ARG A 246 6.39 -9.69 17.17
N GLN A 247 5.34 -10.05 17.91
CA GLN A 247 5.41 -10.13 19.37
C GLN A 247 6.37 -11.19 19.88
N ALA A 248 6.44 -12.33 19.21
CA ALA A 248 7.32 -13.44 19.59
C ALA A 248 8.81 -13.08 19.50
N VAL A 249 9.20 -12.25 18.52
CA VAL A 249 10.63 -11.90 18.28
C VAL A 249 10.97 -10.47 18.71
N GLY A 250 9.98 -9.61 18.94
CA GLY A 250 10.13 -8.19 19.22
C GLY A 250 10.22 -7.35 17.93
N THR A 251 9.71 -6.10 18.01
CA THR A 251 9.58 -5.23 16.83
C THR A 251 10.92 -4.94 16.13
N ASP A 252 11.99 -4.69 16.89
CA ASP A 252 13.30 -4.41 16.29
C ASP A 252 13.84 -5.59 15.48
N ALA A 253 13.90 -6.78 16.06
CA ALA A 253 14.36 -7.99 15.36
C ALA A 253 13.42 -8.37 14.19
N TRP A 254 12.13 -8.06 14.32
CA TRP A 254 11.17 -8.22 13.24
C TRP A 254 11.53 -7.34 12.04
N LEU A 255 11.70 -6.03 12.24
CA LEU A 255 12.02 -5.09 11.17
C LEU A 255 13.38 -5.35 10.53
N GLU A 256 14.41 -5.69 11.31
CA GLU A 256 15.73 -6.11 10.79
C GLU A 256 15.59 -7.29 9.83
N ARG A 257 14.84 -8.31 10.24
CA ARG A 257 14.59 -9.50 9.41
C ARG A 257 13.82 -9.17 8.14
N LEU A 258 12.83 -8.25 8.19
CA LEU A 258 12.08 -7.84 7.01
C LEU A 258 12.96 -7.12 5.99
N VAL A 259 13.81 -6.21 6.44
CA VAL A 259 14.76 -5.48 5.58
C VAL A 259 15.74 -6.44 4.91
N GLU A 260 16.37 -7.34 5.69
CA GLU A 260 17.34 -8.31 5.19
C GLU A 260 16.70 -9.23 4.13
N ALA A 261 15.59 -9.88 4.48
CA ALA A 261 14.91 -10.82 3.59
C ALA A 261 14.38 -10.15 2.31
N THR A 262 13.85 -8.93 2.41
CA THR A 262 13.39 -8.20 1.23
C THR A 262 14.56 -7.85 0.32
N ARG A 263 15.70 -7.41 0.86
CA ARG A 263 16.88 -7.11 0.07
C ARG A 263 17.45 -8.34 -0.65
N GLU A 264 17.35 -9.53 -0.02
CA GLU A 264 17.74 -10.79 -0.65
C GLU A 264 16.88 -11.12 -1.86
N VAL A 265 15.55 -10.91 -1.77
CA VAL A 265 14.62 -11.12 -2.89
C VAL A 265 14.87 -10.14 -4.03
N LEU A 266 15.28 -8.90 -3.71
CA LEU A 266 15.50 -7.82 -4.69
C LEU A 266 16.89 -7.84 -5.33
N ALA A 267 17.81 -8.71 -4.87
CA ALA A 267 19.17 -8.81 -5.37
C ALA A 267 19.27 -9.60 -6.67
#